data_d271e04a773a0f3736613659610f9b87
#
_entry.id   d271e04a773a0f3736613659610f9b87
#
_cell.length_a   1.000
_cell.length_b   1.000
_cell.length_c   1.000
_cell.angle_alpha   90.00
_cell.angle_beta   90.00
_cell.angle_gamma   90.00
#
_symmetry.space_group_name_H-M   'P 1'
#
loop_
_entity.id
_entity.type
_entity.pdbx_description
1 polymer ?
#
loop_
_entity_poly.entity_id
_entity_poly.type
_entity_poly.pdbx_seq_one_letter_code
_entity_poly.pdbx_strand_id
1 'polypeptide(L)'
;MKNLPLRRGQLVTTFGPGALVISPEGESAMIGALDKWYHDKNECRIETLDEFEIQEPRLKSLLKVKQLLMPPDFRPSYEYKNAVGAITQTNTDLYIPLLRFPTWQYCPKCKTLHQSSMSSRTSWLDCKECKKQMKMIQVPFVMVCSHGHISDFPWREWVHGDENTLCEGQMKLLSTGGATLDSLKIKCSCHKERSLKGIMSRKITSDMDEHRVSELSKLLNKNEKKIYKCPGNKPWYGSENYKESCVSYPIAVLKNSINVYYPNTISAIHLPVENPEVEKLIHIFEKNGITLSWLQVVDGIENKIKVVKKLCSSEIQEYKYSDIELAILYIEEGLGVESSPEKESTRNAKKELRTKEFETLIQDIDTKNLKIKKEWTCEVVDKNDISTFFSLINRVTKLKETIVLTGFNRLTTDDKAAHNQMLKGKHLLFKDPDLPENNWLPAYKVYGEGIFFTINFERLKSWEKRPDVQSYFNKLITRTEKRGINIDVDVIKPRNVLLHTLSHIIIDELAITCGYNSTSIRERLYLNEDQCGILIYTSSGDIDGTYGGLVRMGRQEHFFPVVVKAIDRARWCSSDPVCSEIGRSSGQGVNNLNGAACHSCSYLPETSCELGNLLLDRTLLIDPNLGFFNY
;
A
#
# COMPACT_ATOMS: atom_id res chain seq x y z
N MET A 1 17.75 -15.06 13.17
CA MET A 1 17.70 -13.72 12.56
C MET A 1 18.35 -12.76 13.54
N LYS A 2 19.55 -12.27 13.28
CA LYS A 2 20.14 -11.30 14.21
C LYS A 2 19.73 -9.87 13.86
N ASN A 3 19.80 -9.45 12.64
CA ASN A 3 19.30 -8.15 12.16
C ASN A 3 18.89 -8.31 10.69
N LEU A 4 17.69 -7.90 10.36
CA LEU A 4 17.20 -7.86 8.99
C LEU A 4 17.15 -6.39 8.55
N PRO A 5 17.99 -5.96 7.60
CA PRO A 5 17.99 -4.58 7.14
C PRO A 5 16.73 -4.32 6.29
N LEU A 6 15.79 -3.57 6.83
CA LEU A 6 14.60 -3.08 6.14
C LEU A 6 14.68 -1.57 5.98
N ARG A 7 14.30 -1.07 4.82
CA ARG A 7 14.20 0.37 4.58
C ARG A 7 12.93 0.92 5.23
N ARG A 8 12.96 2.16 5.71
CA ARG A 8 11.79 2.84 6.31
C ARG A 8 10.55 2.78 5.42
N GLY A 9 10.68 3.02 4.12
CA GLY A 9 9.58 2.93 3.18
C GLY A 9 8.97 1.53 3.09
N GLN A 10 9.77 0.46 3.20
CA GLN A 10 9.25 -0.92 3.21
C GLN A 10 8.39 -1.22 4.45
N LEU A 11 8.70 -0.59 5.59
CA LEU A 11 7.93 -0.74 6.83
C LEU A 11 6.57 -0.04 6.79
N VAL A 12 6.40 0.92 5.90
CA VAL A 12 5.12 1.62 5.66
C VAL A 12 4.34 1.00 4.51
N THR A 13 5.01 0.32 3.59
CA THR A 13 4.37 -0.31 2.44
C THR A 13 4.31 -1.83 2.56
N THR A 14 5.36 -2.52 2.18
CA THR A 14 5.37 -3.98 1.99
C THR A 14 5.44 -4.77 3.29
N PHE A 15 6.13 -4.25 4.31
CA PHE A 15 6.47 -4.96 5.54
C PHE A 15 6.01 -4.19 6.79
N GLY A 16 4.77 -3.72 6.81
CA GLY A 16 4.15 -3.13 8.00
C GLY A 16 3.82 -4.17 9.08
N PRO A 17 3.23 -3.74 10.22
CA PRO A 17 2.80 -4.65 11.29
C PRO A 17 1.96 -5.80 10.76
N GLY A 18 2.26 -7.03 11.20
CA GLY A 18 1.56 -8.23 10.74
C GLY A 18 1.99 -8.78 9.38
N ALA A 19 2.91 -8.11 8.67
CA ALA A 19 3.52 -8.64 7.44
C ALA A 19 4.56 -9.73 7.76
N LEU A 20 4.75 -10.65 6.83
CA LEU A 20 5.81 -11.66 6.89
C LEU A 20 7.02 -11.22 6.07
N VAL A 21 8.18 -11.22 6.69
CA VAL A 21 9.47 -11.01 6.04
C VAL A 21 10.25 -12.32 6.00
N ILE A 22 10.98 -12.55 4.93
CA ILE A 22 11.80 -13.75 4.74
C ILE A 22 13.26 -13.31 4.73
N SER A 23 14.06 -13.90 5.62
CA SER A 23 15.50 -13.65 5.64
C SER A 23 16.20 -14.31 4.44
N PRO A 24 17.43 -13.87 4.09
CA PRO A 24 18.23 -14.54 3.08
C PRO A 24 18.47 -16.04 3.33
N GLU A 25 18.44 -16.43 4.61
CA GLU A 25 18.58 -17.84 5.03
C GLU A 25 17.27 -18.65 4.92
N GLY A 26 16.18 -18.03 4.42
CA GLY A 26 14.87 -18.65 4.23
C GLY A 26 14.00 -18.72 5.49
N GLU A 27 14.41 -18.09 6.60
CA GLU A 27 13.59 -18.00 7.80
C GLU A 27 12.56 -16.89 7.66
N SER A 28 11.34 -17.15 8.10
CA SER A 28 10.23 -16.21 8.08
C SER A 28 9.97 -15.64 9.46
N ALA A 29 9.75 -14.33 9.53
CA ALA A 29 9.32 -13.65 10.75
C ALA A 29 8.21 -12.66 10.44
N MET A 30 7.41 -12.34 11.43
CA MET A 30 6.31 -11.39 11.38
C MET A 30 6.74 -10.08 12.04
N ILE A 31 6.44 -8.96 11.41
CA ILE A 31 6.66 -7.63 11.98
C ILE A 31 5.65 -7.42 13.12
N GLY A 32 6.16 -7.05 14.30
CA GLY A 32 5.36 -6.78 15.48
C GLY A 32 4.52 -5.49 15.36
N ALA A 33 3.51 -5.39 16.21
CA ALA A 33 2.60 -4.24 16.29
C ALA A 33 3.32 -2.93 16.64
N LEU A 34 2.69 -1.82 16.29
CA LEU A 34 3.26 -0.47 16.46
C LEU A 34 3.49 -0.09 17.92
N ASP A 35 2.78 -0.71 18.86
CA ASP A 35 2.93 -0.47 20.30
C ASP A 35 4.39 -0.62 20.80
N LYS A 36 5.20 -1.37 20.06
CA LYS A 36 6.59 -1.66 20.43
C LYS A 36 7.65 -1.01 19.54
N TRP A 37 7.27 -0.14 18.60
CA TRP A 37 8.22 0.37 17.61
C TRP A 37 9.25 1.35 18.19
N TYR A 38 8.88 2.23 19.07
CA TYR A 38 9.79 3.24 19.64
C TYR A 38 10.26 2.83 21.04
N HIS A 39 10.71 1.57 21.16
CA HIS A 39 11.27 1.05 22.39
C HIS A 39 12.75 0.73 22.20
N ASP A 40 13.53 0.99 23.24
CA ASP A 40 14.94 0.64 23.30
C ASP A 40 15.16 -0.86 23.60
N LYS A 41 16.41 -1.27 23.71
CA LYS A 41 16.78 -2.66 24.07
C LYS A 41 16.28 -3.11 25.44
N ASN A 42 15.90 -2.20 26.32
CA ASN A 42 15.38 -2.46 27.66
C ASN A 42 13.84 -2.47 27.66
N GLU A 43 13.21 -2.44 26.50
CA GLU A 43 11.76 -2.33 26.30
C GLU A 43 11.15 -1.03 26.88
N CYS A 44 11.97 0.00 27.09
CA CYS A 44 11.50 1.32 27.48
C CYS A 44 11.17 2.15 26.26
N ARG A 45 10.00 2.79 26.25
CA ARG A 45 9.62 3.74 25.20
C ARG A 45 10.47 4.99 25.33
N ILE A 46 10.93 5.53 24.20
CA ILE A 46 11.67 6.79 24.18
C ILE A 46 10.76 7.97 24.54
N GLU A 47 11.33 8.99 25.20
CA GLU A 47 10.58 10.13 25.72
C GLU A 47 10.08 11.06 24.62
N THR A 48 10.89 11.30 23.59
CA THR A 48 10.57 12.26 22.52
C THR A 48 10.56 11.58 21.15
N LEU A 49 9.52 11.84 20.36
CA LEU A 49 9.33 11.31 19.01
C LEU A 49 9.55 12.39 17.91
N ASP A 50 9.96 13.58 18.31
CA ASP A 50 10.01 14.76 17.44
C ASP A 50 10.90 14.57 16.20
N GLU A 51 12.03 13.87 16.34
CA GLU A 51 12.92 13.60 15.19
C GLU A 51 12.29 12.69 14.13
N PHE A 52 11.27 11.92 14.49
CA PHE A 52 10.55 11.02 13.58
C PHE A 52 9.30 11.67 12.99
N GLU A 53 8.91 12.85 13.46
CA GLU A 53 7.66 13.47 13.04
C GLU A 53 7.71 13.99 11.60
N ILE A 54 6.64 13.75 10.86
CA ILE A 54 6.39 14.26 9.52
C ILE A 54 5.28 15.30 9.58
N GLN A 55 5.59 16.51 9.15
CA GLN A 55 4.59 17.57 9.03
C GLN A 55 3.84 17.41 7.69
N GLU A 56 2.60 16.92 7.77
CA GLU A 56 1.61 16.90 6.70
C GLU A 56 0.21 17.06 7.31
N PRO A 57 -0.20 18.29 7.61
CA PRO A 57 -1.42 18.57 8.37
C PRO A 57 -2.70 18.03 7.73
N ARG A 58 -2.79 18.04 6.38
CA ARG A 58 -3.95 17.55 5.65
C ARG A 58 -4.19 16.05 5.88
N LEU A 59 -3.10 15.25 5.92
CA LEU A 59 -3.20 13.83 6.23
C LEU A 59 -3.49 13.60 7.72
N LYS A 60 -2.90 14.39 8.62
CA LYS A 60 -3.22 14.32 10.07
C LYS A 60 -4.72 14.55 10.31
N SER A 61 -5.28 15.62 9.73
CA SER A 61 -6.70 15.94 9.82
C SER A 61 -7.58 14.85 9.21
N LEU A 62 -7.29 14.41 7.99
CA LEU A 62 -8.03 13.36 7.30
C LEU A 62 -8.06 12.05 8.11
N LEU A 63 -6.94 11.67 8.69
CA LEU A 63 -6.76 10.41 9.43
C LEU A 63 -7.13 10.53 10.91
N LYS A 64 -7.42 11.75 11.39
CA LYS A 64 -7.75 12.06 12.78
C LYS A 64 -6.67 11.56 13.76
N VAL A 65 -5.40 11.74 13.41
CA VAL A 65 -4.24 11.40 14.24
C VAL A 65 -3.43 12.63 14.62
N LYS A 66 -2.83 12.59 15.80
CA LYS A 66 -1.98 13.69 16.28
C LYS A 66 -0.67 13.77 15.53
N GLN A 67 -0.05 12.62 15.23
CA GLN A 67 1.29 12.57 14.64
C GLN A 67 1.37 11.58 13.48
N LEU A 68 2.24 11.88 12.52
CA LEU A 68 2.72 10.96 11.50
C LEU A 68 4.21 10.74 11.74
N LEU A 69 4.61 9.50 11.99
CA LEU A 69 5.96 9.18 12.45
C LEU A 69 6.71 8.31 11.43
N MET A 70 7.93 8.69 11.11
CA MET A 70 8.83 7.84 10.33
C MET A 70 9.21 6.60 11.17
N PRO A 71 9.21 5.39 10.60
CA PRO A 71 9.73 4.23 11.29
C PRO A 71 11.15 4.47 11.84
N PRO A 72 11.48 3.98 13.04
CA PRO A 72 12.81 4.14 13.62
C PRO A 72 13.86 3.48 12.73
N ASP A 73 15.05 4.08 12.64
CA ASP A 73 16.24 3.47 12.08
C ASP A 73 17.14 2.95 13.19
N PHE A 74 17.83 1.88 12.91
CA PHE A 74 18.79 1.34 13.85
C PHE A 74 20.07 2.17 13.85
N ARG A 75 20.41 2.74 15.01
CA ARG A 75 21.65 3.49 15.28
C ARG A 75 22.35 2.85 16.47
N PRO A 76 23.50 2.20 16.26
CA PRO A 76 24.20 1.53 17.34
C PRO A 76 24.87 2.53 18.29
N SER A 77 24.60 2.44 19.59
CA SER A 77 25.13 3.37 20.60
C SER A 77 26.66 3.34 20.72
N TYR A 78 27.34 2.26 20.33
CA TYR A 78 28.79 2.12 20.43
C TYR A 78 29.56 2.88 19.35
N GLU A 79 28.99 3.09 18.18
CA GLU A 79 29.64 3.83 17.08
C GLU A 79 29.81 5.30 17.42
N TYR A 80 28.97 5.85 18.27
CA TYR A 80 28.96 7.26 18.65
C TYR A 80 29.78 7.57 19.91
N LYS A 81 30.14 6.57 20.69
CA LYS A 81 31.00 6.75 21.88
C LYS A 81 32.46 7.09 21.52
N ASN A 82 32.89 6.76 20.31
CA ASN A 82 34.26 6.94 19.82
C ASN A 82 34.44 8.13 18.91
N ALA A 83 33.40 8.88 18.56
CA ALA A 83 33.50 10.11 17.79
C ALA A 83 34.00 11.24 18.72
N VAL A 84 35.04 11.92 18.30
CA VAL A 84 35.67 13.03 19.03
C VAL A 84 34.64 14.17 19.23
N GLY A 85 34.31 14.45 20.49
CA GLY A 85 33.32 15.44 20.88
C GLY A 85 31.94 14.79 21.11
N ALA A 86 31.62 14.56 22.37
CA ALA A 86 30.41 13.89 22.83
C ALA A 86 29.12 14.61 22.39
N ILE A 87 28.70 14.39 21.14
CA ILE A 87 27.30 14.57 20.76
C ILE A 87 26.61 13.31 21.25
N THR A 88 25.92 13.42 22.38
CA THR A 88 25.01 12.37 22.86
C THR A 88 23.88 12.25 21.83
N GLN A 89 24.01 11.31 20.89
CA GLN A 89 22.88 10.99 20.03
C GLN A 89 21.78 10.36 20.89
N THR A 90 20.64 11.00 20.88
CA THR A 90 19.40 10.46 21.43
C THR A 90 18.86 9.36 20.52
N ASN A 91 18.01 8.48 21.07
CA ASN A 91 17.26 7.48 20.31
C ASN A 91 18.13 6.45 19.56
N THR A 92 19.21 5.99 20.23
CA THR A 92 20.02 4.86 19.77
C THR A 92 19.43 3.51 20.18
N ASP A 93 19.86 2.43 19.49
CA ASP A 93 19.47 1.04 19.78
C ASP A 93 17.94 0.79 19.73
N LEU A 94 17.23 1.48 18.83
CA LEU A 94 15.81 1.24 18.56
C LEU A 94 15.65 0.04 17.62
N TYR A 95 14.73 -0.86 17.96
CA TYR A 95 14.47 -2.07 17.19
C TYR A 95 12.98 -2.20 16.86
N ILE A 96 12.70 -2.68 15.66
CA ILE A 96 11.37 -3.16 15.30
C ILE A 96 11.28 -4.63 15.64
N PRO A 97 10.32 -5.06 16.48
CA PRO A 97 10.22 -6.43 16.92
C PRO A 97 9.87 -7.37 15.77
N LEU A 98 10.56 -8.49 15.71
CA LEU A 98 10.29 -9.59 14.79
C LEU A 98 9.91 -10.83 15.59
N LEU A 99 8.79 -11.45 15.22
CA LEU A 99 8.25 -12.64 15.84
C LEU A 99 8.39 -13.82 14.87
N ARG A 100 8.87 -14.96 15.34
CA ARG A 100 8.97 -16.17 14.50
C ARG A 100 7.57 -16.64 14.09
N PHE A 101 7.31 -16.66 12.79
CA PHE A 101 6.04 -17.13 12.25
C PHE A 101 6.22 -17.63 10.80
N PRO A 102 5.60 -18.74 10.40
CA PRO A 102 4.80 -19.67 11.20
C PRO A 102 5.61 -20.37 12.30
N THR A 103 4.91 -20.82 13.36
CA THR A 103 5.54 -21.49 14.50
C THR A 103 5.90 -22.93 14.22
N TRP A 104 5.21 -23.57 13.27
CA TRP A 104 5.46 -24.94 12.84
C TRP A 104 6.63 -25.04 11.88
N GLN A 105 7.44 -26.07 12.10
CA GLN A 105 8.64 -26.40 11.33
C GLN A 105 8.71 -27.91 11.14
N TYR A 106 9.44 -28.36 10.16
CA TYR A 106 9.70 -29.77 9.97
C TYR A 106 11.19 -30.07 9.86
N CYS A 107 11.56 -31.27 10.32
CA CYS A 107 12.91 -31.77 10.20
C CYS A 107 13.24 -32.08 8.72
N PRO A 108 14.33 -31.55 8.13
CA PRO A 108 14.66 -31.79 6.74
C PRO A 108 14.93 -33.27 6.43
N LYS A 109 15.38 -34.06 7.44
CA LYS A 109 15.73 -35.48 7.28
C LYS A 109 14.51 -36.38 7.41
N CYS A 110 13.82 -36.40 8.54
CA CYS A 110 12.73 -37.35 8.82
C CYS A 110 11.32 -36.76 8.59
N LYS A 111 11.23 -35.47 8.23
CA LYS A 111 9.98 -34.75 7.94
C LYS A 111 9.02 -34.61 9.13
N THR A 112 9.46 -34.91 10.34
CA THR A 112 8.67 -34.75 11.56
C THR A 112 8.38 -33.27 11.80
N LEU A 113 7.12 -32.96 12.09
CA LEU A 113 6.65 -31.60 12.41
C LEU A 113 6.94 -31.29 13.88
N HIS A 114 7.42 -30.07 14.11
CA HIS A 114 7.72 -29.51 15.43
C HIS A 114 7.10 -28.12 15.53
N GLN A 115 6.62 -27.74 16.68
CA GLN A 115 6.15 -26.39 16.97
C GLN A 115 7.14 -25.68 17.89
N SER A 116 7.50 -24.45 17.57
CA SER A 116 8.38 -23.58 18.37
C SER A 116 7.60 -22.37 18.84
N SER A 117 8.00 -21.78 19.97
CA SER A 117 7.46 -20.49 20.39
C SER A 117 7.82 -19.38 19.38
N MET A 118 6.93 -18.40 19.24
CA MET A 118 7.14 -17.19 18.43
C MET A 118 8.34 -16.36 18.92
N SER A 119 8.67 -16.43 20.20
CA SER A 119 9.83 -15.75 20.82
C SER A 119 11.16 -16.50 20.63
N SER A 120 11.14 -17.73 20.08
CA SER A 120 12.34 -18.54 19.88
C SER A 120 13.33 -17.86 18.91
N ARG A 121 14.57 -17.69 19.38
CA ARG A 121 15.66 -17.06 18.61
C ARG A 121 16.46 -18.04 17.75
N THR A 122 16.25 -19.35 17.94
CA THR A 122 16.98 -20.39 17.22
C THR A 122 16.08 -21.18 16.28
N SER A 123 16.61 -21.55 15.12
CA SER A 123 16.00 -22.51 14.18
C SER A 123 16.56 -23.92 14.35
N TRP A 124 17.54 -24.10 15.25
CA TRP A 124 18.11 -25.39 15.57
C TRP A 124 17.34 -26.02 16.71
N LEU A 125 16.69 -27.14 16.43
CA LEU A 125 15.91 -27.90 17.42
C LEU A 125 16.36 -29.35 17.44
N ASP A 126 16.18 -29.98 18.61
CA ASP A 126 16.40 -31.41 18.74
C ASP A 126 15.25 -32.18 18.10
N CYS A 127 15.55 -32.88 17.02
CA CYS A 127 14.58 -33.75 16.40
C CYS A 127 14.45 -35.05 17.19
N LYS A 128 13.28 -35.27 17.78
CA LYS A 128 12.98 -36.46 18.61
C LYS A 128 13.21 -37.77 17.85
N GLU A 129 12.93 -37.82 16.57
CA GLU A 129 13.13 -38.98 15.71
C GLU A 129 14.59 -39.18 15.28
N CYS A 130 15.27 -38.11 14.91
CA CYS A 130 16.66 -38.18 14.47
C CYS A 130 17.64 -38.24 15.62
N LYS A 131 17.21 -37.91 16.86
CA LYS A 131 18.02 -37.81 18.08
C LYS A 131 19.26 -36.92 17.88
N LYS A 132 19.11 -35.87 17.05
CA LYS A 132 20.15 -34.90 16.72
C LYS A 132 19.57 -33.50 16.61
N GLN A 133 20.37 -32.52 16.95
CA GLN A 133 20.05 -31.12 16.69
C GLN A 133 20.08 -30.86 15.18
N MET A 134 19.00 -30.34 14.66
CA MET A 134 18.80 -30.08 13.22
C MET A 134 18.33 -28.65 13.01
N LYS A 135 18.82 -28.00 11.93
CA LYS A 135 18.21 -26.78 11.44
C LYS A 135 16.85 -27.12 10.84
N MET A 136 15.78 -26.67 11.47
CA MET A 136 14.42 -26.94 11.03
C MET A 136 14.01 -26.01 9.89
N ILE A 137 13.10 -26.47 9.05
CA ILE A 137 12.52 -25.70 7.96
C ILE A 137 11.09 -25.30 8.32
N GLN A 138 10.78 -24.02 8.32
CA GLN A 138 9.42 -23.55 8.57
C GLN A 138 8.46 -24.04 7.48
N VAL A 139 7.27 -24.45 7.90
CA VAL A 139 6.23 -24.90 6.97
C VAL A 139 5.86 -23.79 5.96
N PRO A 140 5.42 -24.16 4.74
CA PRO A 140 5.12 -23.18 3.71
C PRO A 140 3.72 -22.54 3.84
N PHE A 141 2.80 -23.15 4.61
CA PHE A 141 1.41 -22.72 4.68
C PHE A 141 1.07 -21.99 5.96
N VAL A 142 0.24 -20.96 5.82
CA VAL A 142 -0.42 -20.22 6.89
C VAL A 142 -1.92 -20.12 6.58
N MET A 143 -2.75 -19.88 7.58
CA MET A 143 -4.16 -19.56 7.38
C MET A 143 -4.38 -18.06 7.47
N VAL A 144 -5.20 -17.52 6.57
CA VAL A 144 -5.61 -16.10 6.60
C VAL A 144 -7.11 -15.97 6.36
N CYS A 145 -7.70 -14.86 6.79
CA CYS A 145 -9.10 -14.53 6.52
C CYS A 145 -9.26 -13.08 6.03
N SER A 146 -10.44 -12.75 5.51
CA SER A 146 -10.76 -11.40 4.99
C SER A 146 -10.81 -10.30 6.07
N HIS A 147 -10.87 -10.66 7.37
CA HIS A 147 -10.80 -9.70 8.48
C HIS A 147 -9.36 -9.40 8.96
N GLY A 148 -8.35 -9.81 8.19
CA GLY A 148 -6.96 -9.51 8.50
C GLY A 148 -6.27 -10.47 9.47
N HIS A 149 -6.96 -11.51 9.98
CA HIS A 149 -6.34 -12.50 10.87
C HIS A 149 -5.40 -13.43 10.12
N ILE A 150 -4.37 -13.90 10.83
CA ILE A 150 -3.45 -14.93 10.36
C ILE A 150 -3.15 -15.91 11.49
N SER A 151 -3.05 -17.18 11.17
CA SER A 151 -2.69 -18.25 12.11
C SER A 151 -1.86 -19.32 11.43
N ASP A 152 -1.20 -20.14 12.23
CA ASP A 152 -0.63 -21.37 11.72
C ASP A 152 -1.70 -22.23 11.05
N PHE A 153 -1.31 -23.02 10.05
CA PHE A 153 -2.19 -24.04 9.50
C PHE A 153 -2.51 -25.07 10.60
N PRO A 154 -3.77 -25.50 10.77
CA PRO A 154 -4.20 -26.42 11.82
C PRO A 154 -3.79 -27.86 11.49
N TRP A 155 -2.50 -28.17 11.58
CA TRP A 155 -1.91 -29.44 11.13
C TRP A 155 -2.55 -30.65 11.83
N ARG A 156 -2.74 -30.54 13.12
CA ARG A 156 -3.28 -31.60 13.98
C ARG A 156 -4.76 -31.83 13.72
N GLU A 157 -5.52 -30.76 13.71
CA GLU A 157 -6.95 -30.74 13.46
C GLU A 157 -7.26 -31.25 12.04
N TRP A 158 -6.45 -30.82 11.09
CA TRP A 158 -6.62 -31.23 9.67
C TRP A 158 -6.44 -32.74 9.49
N VAL A 159 -5.38 -33.35 10.02
CA VAL A 159 -5.12 -34.79 9.83
C VAL A 159 -6.15 -35.64 10.53
N HIS A 160 -6.74 -35.15 11.64
CA HIS A 160 -7.75 -35.89 12.40
C HIS A 160 -9.19 -35.60 11.92
N GLY A 161 -9.42 -34.52 11.16
CA GLY A 161 -10.73 -34.12 10.67
C GLY A 161 -11.66 -33.61 11.77
N ASP A 162 -11.07 -33.03 12.84
CA ASP A 162 -11.76 -32.58 14.04
C ASP A 162 -11.01 -31.42 14.67
N GLU A 163 -11.69 -30.27 14.87
CA GLU A 163 -11.11 -29.06 15.49
C GLU A 163 -10.79 -29.24 16.99
N ASN A 164 -11.43 -30.21 17.64
CA ASN A 164 -11.32 -30.48 19.06
C ASN A 164 -10.45 -31.73 19.37
N THR A 165 -9.67 -32.17 18.39
CA THR A 165 -8.85 -33.39 18.57
C THR A 165 -7.89 -33.29 19.75
N LEU A 166 -7.89 -34.30 20.63
CA LEU A 166 -6.99 -34.41 21.79
C LEU A 166 -5.75 -35.25 21.47
N CYS A 167 -5.56 -35.67 20.22
CA CYS A 167 -4.42 -36.50 19.85
C CYS A 167 -3.09 -35.72 19.90
N GLU A 168 -2.18 -36.11 20.75
CA GLU A 168 -0.83 -35.56 20.88
C GLU A 168 0.22 -36.31 20.03
N GLY A 169 -0.21 -37.24 19.20
CA GLY A 169 0.64 -38.04 18.34
C GLY A 169 1.60 -37.20 17.47
N GLN A 170 2.77 -37.75 17.21
CA GLN A 170 3.77 -37.10 16.39
C GLN A 170 3.36 -37.11 14.92
N MET A 171 3.53 -35.96 14.24
CA MET A 171 3.12 -35.78 12.84
C MET A 171 4.33 -35.67 11.92
N LYS A 172 4.17 -36.15 10.69
CA LYS A 172 5.15 -36.01 9.61
C LYS A 172 4.50 -35.38 8.37
N LEU A 173 5.20 -34.45 7.72
CA LEU A 173 4.80 -33.86 6.44
C LEU A 173 5.54 -34.62 5.32
N LEU A 174 4.84 -35.44 4.59
CA LEU A 174 5.38 -36.31 3.57
C LEU A 174 5.03 -35.80 2.16
N SER A 175 5.94 -35.98 1.22
CA SER A 175 5.69 -35.72 -0.20
C SER A 175 5.82 -37.04 -0.98
N THR A 176 4.86 -37.27 -1.85
CA THR A 176 4.90 -38.43 -2.79
C THR A 176 5.58 -38.09 -4.12
N GLY A 177 6.18 -36.87 -4.23
CA GLY A 177 6.95 -36.44 -5.41
C GLY A 177 6.13 -35.79 -6.53
N GLY A 178 4.82 -35.62 -6.37
CA GLY A 178 3.97 -34.91 -7.36
C GLY A 178 4.05 -33.40 -7.24
N ALA A 179 3.65 -32.69 -8.29
CA ALA A 179 3.64 -31.22 -8.36
C ALA A 179 2.39 -30.57 -7.73
N THR A 180 1.41 -31.35 -7.29
CA THR A 180 0.13 -30.86 -6.75
C THR A 180 0.05 -31.01 -5.24
N LEU A 181 -0.86 -30.27 -4.59
CA LEU A 181 -1.10 -30.38 -3.15
C LEU A 181 -1.61 -31.78 -2.72
N ASP A 182 -2.15 -32.57 -3.63
CA ASP A 182 -2.53 -33.96 -3.38
C ASP A 182 -1.32 -34.84 -3.03
N SER A 183 -0.14 -34.50 -3.52
CA SER A 183 1.10 -35.22 -3.25
C SER A 183 1.70 -34.91 -1.88
N LEU A 184 1.21 -33.85 -1.20
CA LEU A 184 1.60 -33.52 0.16
C LEU A 184 0.61 -34.11 1.15
N LYS A 185 1.10 -34.90 2.09
CA LYS A 185 0.31 -35.61 3.09
C LYS A 185 0.84 -35.40 4.49
N ILE A 186 -0.06 -35.31 5.44
CA ILE A 186 0.25 -35.33 6.88
C ILE A 186 -0.07 -36.74 7.39
N LYS A 187 0.88 -37.34 8.11
CA LYS A 187 0.71 -38.62 8.77
C LYS A 187 0.95 -38.47 10.28
N CYS A 188 0.01 -38.91 11.09
CA CYS A 188 0.15 -38.96 12.55
C CYS A 188 0.58 -40.35 13.01
N SER A 189 1.29 -40.42 14.13
CA SER A 189 1.68 -41.70 14.76
C SER A 189 0.48 -42.55 15.21
N CYS A 190 -0.72 -41.95 15.34
CA CYS A 190 -1.99 -42.68 15.58
C CYS A 190 -2.56 -43.34 14.31
N HIS A 191 -1.77 -43.44 13.23
CA HIS A 191 -2.11 -44.01 11.93
C HIS A 191 -3.09 -43.20 11.06
N LYS A 192 -3.59 -42.06 11.51
CA LYS A 192 -4.37 -41.15 10.64
C LYS A 192 -3.46 -40.46 9.62
N GLU A 193 -3.93 -40.38 8.39
CA GLU A 193 -3.24 -39.75 7.27
C GLU A 193 -4.23 -38.93 6.44
N ARG A 194 -3.79 -37.75 5.98
CA ARG A 194 -4.61 -36.90 5.11
C ARG A 194 -3.76 -36.03 4.18
N SER A 195 -4.22 -35.92 2.92
CA SER A 195 -3.57 -35.03 1.94
C SER A 195 -3.96 -33.56 2.18
N LEU A 196 -3.15 -32.65 1.62
CA LEU A 196 -3.42 -31.20 1.65
C LEU A 196 -4.31 -30.76 0.47
N LYS A 197 -4.98 -31.69 -0.22
CA LYS A 197 -5.89 -31.36 -1.33
C LYS A 197 -6.96 -30.37 -0.90
N GLY A 198 -7.13 -29.32 -1.71
CA GLY A 198 -8.24 -28.36 -1.55
C GLY A 198 -8.05 -27.30 -0.47
N ILE A 199 -6.99 -27.31 0.34
CA ILE A 199 -6.78 -26.32 1.43
C ILE A 199 -6.72 -24.88 0.95
N MET A 200 -6.27 -24.63 -0.29
CA MET A 200 -6.17 -23.31 -0.91
C MET A 200 -7.36 -22.97 -1.82
N SER A 201 -8.36 -23.88 -1.92
CA SER A 201 -9.49 -23.71 -2.84
C SER A 201 -10.66 -22.98 -2.18
N ARG A 202 -11.29 -22.11 -2.97
CA ARG A 202 -12.61 -21.54 -2.66
C ARG A 202 -13.59 -21.99 -3.73
N LYS A 203 -14.63 -22.71 -3.38
CA LYS A 203 -15.75 -22.96 -4.29
C LYS A 203 -16.81 -21.89 -4.07
N ILE A 204 -17.26 -21.27 -5.15
CA ILE A 204 -18.45 -20.42 -5.15
C ILE A 204 -19.64 -21.37 -5.05
N THR A 205 -20.22 -21.47 -3.87
CA THR A 205 -21.48 -22.19 -3.68
C THR A 205 -22.59 -21.16 -3.61
N SER A 206 -23.43 -21.09 -4.65
CA SER A 206 -24.63 -20.26 -4.83
C SER A 206 -24.50 -18.74 -4.62
N ASP A 207 -25.29 -17.99 -5.38
CA ASP A 207 -25.25 -16.54 -5.55
C ASP A 207 -25.72 -15.70 -4.33
N MET A 208 -25.98 -16.31 -3.18
CA MET A 208 -26.62 -15.63 -2.04
C MET A 208 -25.79 -15.53 -0.75
N ASP A 209 -24.62 -16.14 -0.67
CA ASP A 209 -23.79 -16.06 0.54
C ASP A 209 -22.71 -14.97 0.42
N GLU A 210 -22.85 -13.88 1.18
CA GLU A 210 -21.80 -12.88 1.41
C GLU A 210 -20.50 -13.49 1.97
N HIS A 211 -20.54 -14.73 2.43
CA HIS A 211 -19.43 -15.45 3.03
C HIS A 211 -19.04 -16.68 2.19
N ARG A 212 -18.12 -16.48 1.25
CA ARG A 212 -17.54 -17.58 0.45
C ARG A 212 -16.82 -18.58 1.35
N VAL A 213 -17.47 -19.70 1.64
CA VAL A 213 -16.90 -20.77 2.48
C VAL A 213 -15.74 -21.44 1.75
N SER A 214 -14.57 -21.51 2.40
CA SER A 214 -13.40 -22.19 1.84
C SER A 214 -13.55 -23.72 1.92
N GLU A 215 -12.85 -24.45 1.03
CA GLU A 215 -12.79 -25.92 1.13
C GLU A 215 -12.11 -26.37 2.43
N LEU A 216 -11.13 -25.62 2.92
CA LEU A 216 -10.53 -25.85 4.24
C LEU A 216 -11.59 -25.87 5.33
N SER A 217 -12.46 -24.83 5.38
CA SER A 217 -13.51 -24.68 6.39
C SER A 217 -14.56 -25.79 6.32
N LYS A 218 -14.90 -26.28 5.12
CA LYS A 218 -15.85 -27.38 4.92
C LYS A 218 -15.27 -28.73 5.32
N LEU A 219 -13.99 -28.93 5.01
CA LEU A 219 -13.37 -30.24 5.12
C LEU A 219 -12.72 -30.48 6.49
N LEU A 220 -12.39 -29.44 7.27
CA LEU A 220 -11.69 -29.62 8.53
C LEU A 220 -12.55 -30.44 9.52
N ASN A 221 -13.82 -30.10 9.71
CA ASN A 221 -14.77 -30.80 10.60
C ASN A 221 -15.69 -31.72 9.82
N LYS A 222 -15.18 -32.49 8.89
CA LYS A 222 -16.00 -33.33 7.99
C LYS A 222 -16.92 -34.29 8.74
N ASN A 223 -16.51 -34.77 9.89
CA ASN A 223 -17.26 -35.73 10.69
C ASN A 223 -18.44 -35.10 11.46
N GLU A 224 -18.30 -33.82 11.85
CA GLU A 224 -19.32 -33.12 12.68
C GLU A 224 -20.32 -32.28 11.85
N LYS A 225 -20.16 -32.21 10.52
CA LYS A 225 -20.92 -31.31 9.63
C LYS A 225 -20.88 -29.83 10.05
N LYS A 226 -19.91 -29.43 10.86
CA LYS A 226 -19.71 -28.07 11.34
C LYS A 226 -18.68 -27.36 10.47
N ILE A 227 -18.98 -26.15 10.04
CA ILE A 227 -18.08 -25.34 9.23
C ILE A 227 -17.06 -24.66 10.15
N TYR A 228 -15.76 -24.89 9.87
CA TYR A 228 -14.68 -24.29 10.63
C TYR A 228 -14.58 -22.78 10.38
N LYS A 229 -14.57 -21.99 11.44
CA LYS A 229 -14.42 -20.53 11.41
C LYS A 229 -13.01 -20.10 11.71
N CYS A 230 -12.69 -18.87 11.34
CA CYS A 230 -11.40 -18.27 11.67
C CYS A 230 -11.20 -18.18 13.18
N PRO A 231 -10.06 -18.63 13.71
CA PRO A 231 -9.78 -18.56 15.16
C PRO A 231 -9.54 -17.14 15.69
N GLY A 232 -9.45 -16.12 14.82
CA GLY A 232 -9.30 -14.72 15.21
C GLY A 232 -7.91 -14.34 15.73
N ASN A 233 -6.87 -15.07 15.35
CA ASN A 233 -5.52 -14.83 15.86
C ASN A 233 -4.86 -13.58 15.25
N LYS A 234 -4.17 -12.80 16.11
CA LYS A 234 -3.33 -11.66 15.75
C LYS A 234 -1.93 -11.84 16.37
N PRO A 235 -1.12 -12.77 15.84
CA PRO A 235 0.17 -13.11 16.45
C PRO A 235 1.17 -11.95 16.50
N TRP A 236 1.05 -10.94 15.63
CA TRP A 236 1.92 -9.76 15.65
C TRP A 236 1.76 -8.88 16.90
N TYR A 237 0.75 -9.11 17.72
CA TYR A 237 0.63 -8.47 19.04
C TYR A 237 1.57 -9.05 20.10
N GLY A 238 2.39 -10.05 19.72
CA GLY A 238 3.39 -10.65 20.59
C GLY A 238 2.84 -11.73 21.53
N SER A 239 1.59 -12.15 21.35
CA SER A 239 0.97 -13.21 22.13
C SER A 239 0.40 -14.31 21.23
N GLU A 240 0.83 -15.55 21.48
CA GLU A 240 0.30 -16.73 20.76
C GLU A 240 -1.19 -16.98 21.09
N ASN A 241 -1.66 -16.47 22.22
CA ASN A 241 -3.00 -16.71 22.74
C ASN A 241 -4.00 -15.57 22.47
N TYR A 242 -3.57 -14.47 21.82
CA TYR A 242 -4.50 -13.39 21.51
C TYR A 242 -5.48 -13.83 20.41
N LYS A 243 -6.75 -13.84 20.74
CA LYS A 243 -7.83 -14.22 19.83
C LYS A 243 -8.99 -13.25 19.99
N GLU A 244 -9.64 -12.94 18.87
CA GLU A 244 -10.90 -12.21 18.86
C GLU A 244 -11.98 -13.02 18.13
N SER A 245 -13.26 -12.71 18.38
CA SER A 245 -14.36 -13.37 17.68
C SER A 245 -14.33 -13.05 16.20
N CYS A 246 -14.36 -14.07 15.34
CA CYS A 246 -14.39 -13.91 13.90
C CYS A 246 -15.39 -14.84 13.24
N VAL A 247 -16.22 -14.28 12.36
CA VAL A 247 -17.25 -15.02 11.61
C VAL A 247 -16.79 -15.49 10.23
N SER A 248 -15.61 -15.03 9.79
CA SER A 248 -15.06 -15.32 8.46
C SER A 248 -14.57 -16.77 8.34
N TYR A 249 -14.47 -17.26 7.12
CA TYR A 249 -13.96 -18.60 6.79
C TYR A 249 -12.51 -18.50 6.30
N PRO A 250 -11.54 -19.10 7.03
CA PRO A 250 -10.14 -18.99 6.68
C PRO A 250 -9.79 -19.85 5.47
N ILE A 251 -8.72 -19.46 4.78
CA ILE A 251 -8.12 -20.22 3.69
C ILE A 251 -6.62 -20.39 3.93
N ALA A 252 -6.07 -21.53 3.53
CA ALA A 252 -4.63 -21.71 3.53
C ALA A 252 -4.01 -20.98 2.33
N VAL A 253 -2.88 -20.33 2.58
CA VAL A 253 -2.07 -19.67 1.54
C VAL A 253 -0.59 -19.97 1.79
N LEU A 254 0.25 -19.81 0.76
CA LEU A 254 1.69 -19.84 0.97
C LEU A 254 2.14 -18.61 1.76
N LYS A 255 3.04 -18.80 2.73
CA LYS A 255 3.53 -17.71 3.60
C LYS A 255 4.21 -16.56 2.85
N ASN A 256 4.71 -16.80 1.65
CA ASN A 256 5.34 -15.82 0.76
C ASN A 256 4.41 -15.34 -0.37
N SER A 257 3.13 -15.69 -0.31
CA SER A 257 2.14 -15.20 -1.27
C SER A 257 1.76 -13.75 -0.95
N ILE A 258 1.52 -12.96 -1.98
CA ILE A 258 1.03 -11.59 -1.87
C ILE A 258 -0.30 -11.51 -1.10
N ASN A 259 -1.12 -12.56 -1.16
CA ASN A 259 -2.40 -12.66 -0.45
C ASN A 259 -2.26 -12.62 1.08
N VAL A 260 -1.05 -12.73 1.61
CA VAL A 260 -0.78 -12.68 3.05
C VAL A 260 -0.85 -11.25 3.59
N TYR A 261 -0.47 -10.26 2.78
CA TYR A 261 -0.42 -8.86 3.25
C TYR A 261 -0.57 -7.87 2.09
N TYR A 262 -1.63 -7.07 2.14
CA TYR A 262 -1.84 -5.92 1.28
C TYR A 262 -1.86 -4.66 2.14
N PRO A 263 -0.87 -3.78 2.07
CA PRO A 263 -0.87 -2.54 2.84
C PRO A 263 -1.96 -1.60 2.35
N ASN A 264 -2.69 -0.99 3.27
CA ASN A 264 -3.59 0.11 2.98
C ASN A 264 -2.83 1.41 3.24
N THR A 265 -2.52 2.13 2.20
CA THR A 265 -1.80 3.39 2.29
C THR A 265 -2.63 4.54 1.76
N ILE A 266 -2.39 5.70 2.31
CA ILE A 266 -2.85 6.98 1.75
C ILE A 266 -1.64 7.87 1.57
N SER A 267 -1.64 8.66 0.50
CA SER A 267 -0.56 9.60 0.27
C SER A 267 -1.05 10.97 -0.15
N ALA A 268 -0.24 11.97 0.12
CA ALA A 268 -0.46 13.35 -0.31
C ALA A 268 0.83 13.93 -0.88
N ILE A 269 0.72 14.62 -2.00
CA ILE A 269 1.78 15.46 -2.54
C ILE A 269 1.82 16.72 -1.68
N HIS A 270 3.02 17.13 -1.28
CA HIS A 270 3.19 18.39 -0.56
C HIS A 270 2.75 19.57 -1.45
N LEU A 271 1.77 20.34 -0.97
CA LEU A 271 1.34 21.55 -1.63
C LEU A 271 1.97 22.76 -0.94
N PRO A 272 2.41 23.78 -1.69
CA PRO A 272 2.88 25.02 -1.13
C PRO A 272 1.76 25.74 -0.38
N VAL A 273 2.10 26.44 0.65
CA VAL A 273 1.18 27.35 1.34
C VAL A 273 0.94 28.56 0.45
N GLU A 274 -0.30 29.04 0.36
CA GLU A 274 -0.66 30.19 -0.49
C GLU A 274 0.20 31.45 -0.21
N ASN A 275 0.64 31.63 1.04
CA ASN A 275 1.53 32.72 1.42
C ASN A 275 2.99 32.23 1.48
N PRO A 276 3.87 32.67 0.56
CA PRO A 276 5.28 32.27 0.51
C PRO A 276 6.07 32.60 1.80
N GLU A 277 5.68 33.65 2.51
CA GLU A 277 6.34 34.04 3.78
C GLU A 277 5.98 33.05 4.90
N VAL A 278 4.73 32.54 4.90
CA VAL A 278 4.30 31.50 5.84
C VAL A 278 5.04 30.18 5.54
N GLU A 279 5.25 29.82 4.28
CA GLU A 279 6.03 28.62 3.90
C GLU A 279 7.49 28.71 4.38
N LYS A 280 8.10 29.87 4.22
CA LYS A 280 9.46 30.13 4.74
C LYS A 280 9.52 30.00 6.27
N LEU A 281 8.52 30.56 6.97
CA LEU A 281 8.42 30.48 8.42
C LEU A 281 8.25 29.03 8.90
N ILE A 282 7.37 28.23 8.27
CA ILE A 282 7.22 26.82 8.60
C ILE A 282 8.56 26.09 8.47
N HIS A 283 9.32 26.41 7.42
CA HIS A 283 10.65 25.83 7.25
C HIS A 283 11.66 26.26 8.32
N ILE A 284 11.62 27.55 8.73
CA ILE A 284 12.46 28.04 9.83
C ILE A 284 12.06 27.32 11.13
N PHE A 285 10.78 27.09 11.36
CA PHE A 285 10.29 26.37 12.52
C PHE A 285 10.76 24.90 12.53
N GLU A 286 10.63 24.19 11.41
CA GLU A 286 11.16 22.83 11.26
C GLU A 286 12.66 22.75 11.55
N LYS A 287 13.44 23.71 11.01
CA LYS A 287 14.89 23.77 11.19
C LYS A 287 15.28 24.01 12.67
N ASN A 288 14.50 24.80 13.38
CA ASN A 288 14.72 25.13 14.80
C ASN A 288 14.03 24.17 15.77
N GLY A 289 13.48 23.03 15.29
CA GLY A 289 12.86 22.01 16.12
C GLY A 289 11.52 22.41 16.74
N ILE A 290 10.82 23.39 16.16
CA ILE A 290 9.47 23.76 16.58
C ILE A 290 8.49 22.76 15.96
N THR A 291 8.05 21.82 16.77
CA THR A 291 7.15 20.72 16.36
C THR A 291 5.74 20.95 16.93
N LEU A 292 4.77 20.16 16.45
CA LEU A 292 3.43 20.16 17.00
C LEU A 292 3.43 19.84 18.50
N SER A 293 4.19 18.84 18.92
CA SER A 293 4.31 18.44 20.33
C SER A 293 4.79 19.60 21.20
N TRP A 294 5.73 20.37 20.69
CA TRP A 294 6.28 21.52 21.38
C TRP A 294 5.24 22.68 21.46
N LEU A 295 4.51 22.95 20.38
CA LEU A 295 3.47 23.97 20.34
C LEU A 295 2.30 23.65 21.28
N GLN A 296 2.00 22.36 21.50
CA GLN A 296 0.92 21.91 22.39
C GLN A 296 1.22 22.11 23.88
N VAL A 297 2.48 22.27 24.27
CA VAL A 297 2.88 22.52 25.67
C VAL A 297 2.66 23.99 26.06
N VAL A 298 2.56 24.89 25.08
CA VAL A 298 2.39 26.34 25.32
C VAL A 298 0.95 26.73 25.08
N ASP A 299 0.26 27.20 26.13
CA ASP A 299 -1.13 27.65 26.04
C ASP A 299 -1.24 29.05 25.42
N GLY A 300 -2.16 29.17 24.48
CA GLY A 300 -2.53 30.45 23.86
C GLY A 300 -1.59 30.91 22.74
N ILE A 301 -2.16 31.33 21.62
CA ILE A 301 -1.44 31.72 20.41
C ILE A 301 -0.41 32.84 20.64
N GLU A 302 -0.74 33.83 21.47
CA GLU A 302 0.17 34.93 21.79
C GLU A 302 1.44 34.45 22.51
N ASN A 303 1.29 33.49 23.44
CA ASN A 303 2.42 32.93 24.15
C ASN A 303 3.29 32.09 23.23
N LYS A 304 2.68 31.28 22.33
CA LYS A 304 3.37 30.53 21.31
C LYS A 304 4.22 31.43 20.41
N ILE A 305 3.64 32.55 19.93
CA ILE A 305 4.36 33.54 19.12
C ILE A 305 5.54 34.15 19.88
N LYS A 306 5.35 34.52 21.16
CA LYS A 306 6.43 35.09 21.99
C LYS A 306 7.61 34.11 22.14
N VAL A 307 7.32 32.86 22.36
CA VAL A 307 8.33 31.84 22.57
C VAL A 307 9.02 31.48 21.24
N VAL A 308 8.27 31.34 20.14
CA VAL A 308 8.81 31.14 18.80
C VAL A 308 9.73 32.29 18.40
N LYS A 309 9.34 33.53 18.64
CA LYS A 309 10.19 34.73 18.42
C LYS A 309 11.47 34.72 19.26
N LYS A 310 11.44 34.15 20.44
CA LYS A 310 12.62 34.03 21.29
C LYS A 310 13.57 32.92 20.79
N LEU A 311 13.04 31.81 20.33
CA LEU A 311 13.84 30.68 19.83
C LEU A 311 14.46 30.95 18.46
N CYS A 312 13.72 31.59 17.55
CA CYS A 312 14.14 31.89 16.18
C CYS A 312 14.54 33.36 15.98
N SER A 313 14.96 34.06 17.05
CA SER A 313 15.08 35.53 17.11
C SER A 313 15.87 36.17 15.97
N SER A 314 16.89 35.48 15.42
CA SER A 314 17.71 35.99 14.32
C SER A 314 17.10 35.77 12.92
N GLU A 315 16.17 34.84 12.79
CA GLU A 315 15.67 34.40 11.48
C GLU A 315 14.24 34.94 11.18
N ILE A 316 13.49 35.39 12.21
CA ILE A 316 12.07 35.77 12.05
C ILE A 316 11.73 37.23 12.43
N GLN A 317 12.75 38.09 12.66
CA GLN A 317 12.52 39.48 13.06
C GLN A 317 11.75 40.31 12.03
N GLU A 318 11.91 40.01 10.74
CA GLU A 318 11.33 40.76 9.63
C GLU A 318 9.89 40.32 9.29
N TYR A 319 9.44 39.18 9.86
CA TYR A 319 8.11 38.65 9.54
C TYR A 319 7.01 39.30 10.33
N LYS A 320 5.85 39.48 9.67
CA LYS A 320 4.65 40.03 10.30
C LYS A 320 4.09 39.08 11.35
N TYR A 321 3.47 39.66 12.37
CA TYR A 321 2.81 38.89 13.43
C TYR A 321 1.76 37.91 12.87
N SER A 322 0.96 38.36 11.90
CA SER A 322 -0.04 37.56 11.19
C SER A 322 0.54 36.36 10.49
N ASP A 323 1.73 36.48 9.87
CA ASP A 323 2.34 35.39 9.13
C ASP A 323 2.91 34.34 10.09
N ILE A 324 3.44 34.77 11.23
CA ILE A 324 3.91 33.86 12.30
C ILE A 324 2.71 33.12 12.92
N GLU A 325 1.62 33.80 13.17
CA GLU A 325 0.36 33.21 13.66
C GLU A 325 -0.16 32.16 12.68
N LEU A 326 -0.25 32.50 11.40
CA LEU A 326 -0.67 31.59 10.35
C LEU A 326 0.26 30.36 10.25
N ALA A 327 1.57 30.53 10.39
CA ALA A 327 2.52 29.43 10.38
C ALA A 327 2.34 28.46 11.56
N ILE A 328 2.06 29.01 12.76
CA ILE A 328 1.75 28.21 13.95
C ILE A 328 0.44 27.43 13.74
N LEU A 329 -0.64 28.11 13.31
CA LEU A 329 -1.92 27.49 13.02
C LEU A 329 -1.81 26.41 11.92
N TYR A 330 -0.96 26.63 10.92
CA TYR A 330 -0.69 25.61 9.91
C TYR A 330 -0.10 24.33 10.49
N ILE A 331 0.84 24.44 11.43
CA ILE A 331 1.43 23.28 12.10
C ILE A 331 0.42 22.59 13.02
N GLU A 332 -0.46 23.34 13.67
CA GLU A 332 -1.44 22.82 14.63
C GLU A 332 -2.68 22.22 13.94
N GLU A 333 -3.25 22.88 12.97
CA GLU A 333 -4.57 22.56 12.42
C GLU A 333 -4.56 22.21 10.93
N GLY A 334 -3.52 22.64 10.18
CA GLY A 334 -3.47 22.50 8.72
C GLY A 334 -4.37 23.53 8.03
N LEU A 335 -3.80 24.64 7.55
CA LEU A 335 -4.56 25.64 6.79
C LEU A 335 -5.22 25.03 5.55
N GLY A 336 -6.52 25.23 5.41
CA GLY A 336 -7.31 24.91 4.22
C GLY A 336 -8.21 23.67 4.34
N VAL A 337 -8.29 23.05 5.51
CA VAL A 337 -9.42 22.18 5.82
C VAL A 337 -10.37 23.01 6.70
N GLU A 338 -11.36 23.65 6.08
CA GLU A 338 -12.51 24.12 6.84
C GLU A 338 -13.06 22.90 7.56
N SER A 339 -13.00 22.92 8.88
CA SER A 339 -13.64 21.95 9.75
C SER A 339 -15.15 22.10 9.61
N SER A 340 -15.73 21.49 8.56
CA SER A 340 -17.16 21.29 8.51
C SER A 340 -17.50 20.28 9.60
N PRO A 341 -18.38 20.66 10.54
CA PRO A 341 -18.78 19.78 11.62
C PRO A 341 -19.62 18.63 11.05
N GLU A 342 -19.24 17.42 11.41
CA GLU A 342 -20.03 16.20 11.34
C GLU A 342 -20.50 15.69 9.97
N LYS A 343 -19.95 14.54 9.58
CA LYS A 343 -20.45 13.59 8.57
C LYS A 343 -20.08 13.77 7.09
N GLU A 344 -19.02 14.41 6.71
CA GLU A 344 -18.48 14.15 5.39
C GLU A 344 -17.72 12.82 5.39
N SER A 345 -18.11 11.91 4.50
CA SER A 345 -17.49 10.59 4.40
C SER A 345 -16.00 10.78 4.06
N THR A 346 -15.12 9.91 4.57
CA THR A 346 -13.67 9.88 4.26
C THR A 346 -13.40 9.89 2.75
N ARG A 347 -14.39 9.51 1.93
CA ARG A 347 -14.36 9.56 0.47
C ARG A 347 -14.35 11.00 -0.04
N ASN A 348 -15.18 11.89 0.52
CA ASN A 348 -15.23 13.30 0.13
C ASN A 348 -13.92 13.99 0.49
N ALA A 349 -13.35 13.69 1.64
CA ALA A 349 -12.07 14.24 2.07
C ALA A 349 -10.88 13.77 1.19
N LYS A 350 -10.88 12.51 0.73
CA LYS A 350 -9.90 12.04 -0.27
C LYS A 350 -10.09 12.75 -1.61
N LYS A 351 -11.34 12.96 -2.03
CA LYS A 351 -11.66 13.67 -3.27
C LYS A 351 -11.19 15.13 -3.20
N GLU A 352 -11.42 15.80 -2.08
CA GLU A 352 -10.96 17.17 -1.85
C GLU A 352 -9.43 17.27 -1.87
N LEU A 353 -8.73 16.33 -1.22
CA LEU A 353 -7.26 16.26 -1.27
C LEU A 353 -6.76 16.19 -2.74
N ARG A 354 -7.38 15.34 -3.57
CA ARG A 354 -7.02 15.18 -4.98
C ARG A 354 -7.36 16.43 -5.80
N THR A 355 -8.47 17.09 -5.49
CA THR A 355 -8.88 18.33 -6.17
C THR A 355 -7.83 19.43 -5.96
N LYS A 356 -7.39 19.65 -4.72
CA LYS A 356 -6.35 20.65 -4.40
C LYS A 356 -5.00 20.32 -5.04
N GLU A 357 -4.62 19.03 -5.09
CA GLU A 357 -3.42 18.61 -5.81
C GLU A 357 -3.51 18.92 -7.32
N PHE A 358 -4.62 18.62 -7.95
CA PHE A 358 -4.83 18.90 -9.37
C PHE A 358 -4.75 20.41 -9.66
N GLU A 359 -5.43 21.25 -8.88
CA GLU A 359 -5.41 22.72 -8.99
C GLU A 359 -3.99 23.28 -8.85
N THR A 360 -3.16 22.65 -8.03
CA THR A 360 -1.75 23.01 -7.88
C THR A 360 -0.90 22.54 -9.08
N LEU A 361 -1.14 21.34 -9.58
CA LEU A 361 -0.35 20.74 -10.65
C LEU A 361 -0.56 21.40 -12.02
N ILE A 362 -1.66 22.13 -12.23
CA ILE A 362 -1.89 22.92 -13.45
C ILE A 362 -1.18 24.28 -13.45
N GLN A 363 -0.58 24.68 -12.32
CA GLN A 363 0.10 25.97 -12.15
C GLN A 363 1.60 25.85 -12.39
N ASP A 364 2.27 27.01 -12.58
CA ASP A 364 3.74 27.11 -12.55
C ASP A 364 4.16 27.44 -11.12
N ILE A 365 5.01 26.61 -10.51
CA ILE A 365 5.38 26.68 -9.09
C ILE A 365 6.87 26.44 -8.93
N ASP A 366 7.53 27.29 -8.14
CA ASP A 366 8.93 27.10 -7.75
C ASP A 366 9.09 27.28 -6.23
N THR A 367 8.88 26.21 -5.48
CA THR A 367 9.11 26.16 -4.05
C THR A 367 10.17 25.12 -3.71
N LYS A 368 10.60 25.07 -2.44
CA LYS A 368 11.60 24.11 -1.99
C LYS A 368 11.17 22.65 -2.18
N ASN A 369 9.90 22.34 -1.96
CA ASN A 369 9.36 20.99 -1.91
C ASN A 369 8.57 20.58 -3.17
N LEU A 370 8.15 21.56 -3.99
CA LEU A 370 7.40 21.34 -5.21
C LEU A 370 7.87 22.34 -6.28
N LYS A 371 8.32 21.81 -7.42
CA LYS A 371 8.70 22.61 -8.58
C LYS A 371 8.01 22.10 -9.82
N ILE A 372 7.15 22.92 -10.40
CA ILE A 372 6.36 22.63 -11.58
C ILE A 372 6.70 23.70 -12.63
N LYS A 373 7.03 23.25 -13.83
CA LYS A 373 7.26 24.13 -15.00
C LYS A 373 6.26 23.81 -16.07
N LYS A 374 5.48 24.80 -16.47
CA LYS A 374 4.58 24.69 -17.60
C LYS A 374 5.38 24.46 -18.86
N GLU A 375 5.09 23.41 -19.61
CA GLU A 375 5.82 23.06 -20.81
C GLU A 375 5.01 23.32 -22.06
N TRP A 376 3.74 22.90 -22.07
CA TRP A 376 2.91 23.01 -23.24
C TRP A 376 1.43 23.15 -22.86
N THR A 377 0.70 23.93 -23.65
CA THR A 377 -0.76 24.06 -23.59
C THR A 377 -1.33 23.97 -25.01
N CYS A 378 -2.49 23.38 -25.16
CA CYS A 378 -3.17 23.27 -26.45
C CYS A 378 -3.51 24.66 -26.98
N GLU A 379 -2.79 25.09 -28.01
CA GLU A 379 -3.22 26.17 -28.93
C GLU A 379 -3.89 25.47 -30.09
N VAL A 380 -4.99 26.03 -30.62
CA VAL A 380 -5.81 25.39 -31.67
C VAL A 380 -4.93 24.97 -32.87
N VAL A 381 -4.67 23.67 -32.98
CA VAL A 381 -3.83 23.08 -34.03
C VAL A 381 -4.63 22.06 -34.84
N ASP A 382 -4.09 21.69 -36.00
CA ASP A 382 -4.63 20.77 -36.99
C ASP A 382 -5.36 19.56 -36.37
N LYS A 383 -6.60 19.31 -36.81
CA LYS A 383 -7.52 18.34 -36.19
C LYS A 383 -7.01 16.89 -36.14
N ASN A 384 -5.94 16.60 -36.85
CA ASN A 384 -5.38 15.23 -37.01
C ASN A 384 -4.10 14.96 -36.20
N ASP A 385 -3.68 15.86 -35.31
CA ASP A 385 -2.49 15.65 -34.49
C ASP A 385 -2.86 15.07 -33.13
N ILE A 386 -2.01 14.15 -32.65
CA ILE A 386 -2.12 13.52 -31.30
C ILE A 386 -2.20 14.57 -30.17
N SER A 387 -1.55 15.72 -30.35
CA SER A 387 -1.57 16.81 -29.37
C SER A 387 -2.97 17.33 -29.08
N THR A 388 -3.91 17.23 -30.03
CA THR A 388 -5.30 17.69 -29.85
C THR A 388 -6.11 16.91 -28.84
N PHE A 389 -5.62 15.74 -28.41
CA PHE A 389 -6.22 14.93 -27.35
C PHE A 389 -5.79 15.39 -25.94
N PHE A 390 -4.85 16.29 -25.84
CA PHE A 390 -4.30 16.81 -24.60
C PHE A 390 -4.63 18.31 -24.44
N SER A 391 -4.67 18.79 -23.19
CA SER A 391 -4.87 20.23 -22.91
C SER A 391 -3.63 20.88 -22.32
N LEU A 392 -2.84 20.14 -21.53
CA LEU A 392 -1.71 20.68 -20.79
C LEU A 392 -0.65 19.59 -20.60
N ILE A 393 0.62 20.00 -20.63
CA ILE A 393 1.76 19.21 -20.16
C ILE A 393 2.60 20.09 -19.24
N ASN A 394 2.85 19.63 -18.02
CA ASN A 394 3.72 20.27 -17.03
C ASN A 394 4.84 19.32 -16.63
N ARG A 395 6.05 19.85 -16.49
CA ARG A 395 7.18 19.12 -15.94
C ARG A 395 7.25 19.35 -14.44
N VAL A 396 7.13 18.29 -13.68
CA VAL A 396 7.30 18.32 -12.23
C VAL A 396 8.75 17.99 -11.93
N THR A 397 9.58 19.02 -11.76
CA THR A 397 11.04 18.85 -11.60
C THR A 397 11.43 18.50 -10.17
N LYS A 398 10.56 18.75 -9.23
CA LYS A 398 10.69 18.31 -7.83
C LYS A 398 9.32 18.06 -7.25
N LEU A 399 9.20 16.94 -6.57
CA LEU A 399 8.00 16.50 -5.88
C LEU A 399 8.39 15.92 -4.53
N LYS A 400 7.67 16.32 -3.48
CA LYS A 400 7.70 15.66 -2.16
C LYS A 400 6.35 15.03 -1.91
N GLU A 401 6.32 13.75 -1.60
CA GLU A 401 5.10 13.00 -1.25
C GLU A 401 5.26 12.42 0.15
N THR A 402 4.19 12.44 0.93
CA THR A 402 4.10 11.74 2.22
C THR A 402 3.15 10.57 2.07
N ILE A 403 3.61 9.37 2.43
CA ILE A 403 2.83 8.12 2.37
C ILE A 403 2.64 7.62 3.80
N VAL A 404 1.40 7.26 4.15
CA VAL A 404 0.98 6.83 5.49
C VAL A 404 0.35 5.45 5.38
N LEU A 405 0.77 4.52 6.26
CA LEU A 405 0.11 3.23 6.43
C LEU A 405 -1.09 3.39 7.37
N THR A 406 -2.27 3.08 6.88
CA THR A 406 -3.53 3.19 7.65
C THR A 406 -4.05 1.84 8.14
N GLY A 407 -3.51 0.74 7.64
CA GLY A 407 -3.91 -0.61 7.95
C GLY A 407 -3.43 -1.59 6.89
N PHE A 408 -4.01 -2.77 6.88
CA PHE A 408 -3.73 -3.76 5.83
C PHE A 408 -4.92 -4.69 5.62
N ASN A 409 -4.94 -5.35 4.47
CA ASN A 409 -5.88 -6.41 4.12
C ASN A 409 -5.16 -7.74 3.94
N ARG A 410 -5.93 -8.83 3.95
CA ARG A 410 -5.48 -10.16 3.54
C ARG A 410 -6.47 -10.74 2.53
N LEU A 411 -5.99 -11.53 1.59
CA LEU A 411 -6.76 -12.22 0.55
C LEU A 411 -7.23 -11.37 -0.62
N THR A 412 -7.66 -10.14 -0.41
CA THR A 412 -8.18 -9.24 -1.45
C THR A 412 -7.78 -7.81 -1.17
N THR A 413 -7.70 -7.01 -2.22
CA THR A 413 -7.49 -5.55 -2.16
C THR A 413 -8.81 -4.77 -2.11
N ASP A 414 -9.90 -5.37 -1.61
CA ASP A 414 -11.27 -4.86 -1.73
C ASP A 414 -11.46 -3.45 -1.12
N ASP A 415 -11.73 -2.45 -1.95
CA ASP A 415 -11.82 -1.02 -1.58
C ASP A 415 -12.97 -0.66 -0.62
N LYS A 416 -14.08 -1.40 -0.62
CA LYS A 416 -15.18 -1.13 0.34
C LYS A 416 -14.83 -1.58 1.76
N ALA A 417 -14.06 -2.66 1.87
CA ALA A 417 -13.44 -3.00 3.13
C ALA A 417 -12.45 -1.90 3.56
N ALA A 418 -11.70 -1.32 2.62
CA ALA A 418 -10.72 -0.26 2.88
C ALA A 418 -11.33 1.02 3.49
N HIS A 419 -12.55 1.41 3.11
CA HIS A 419 -13.19 2.62 3.65
C HIS A 419 -13.61 2.47 5.11
N ASN A 420 -14.32 1.39 5.45
CA ASN A 420 -14.63 1.03 6.83
C ASN A 420 -13.38 0.63 7.62
N GLN A 421 -12.34 0.14 6.94
CA GLN A 421 -11.07 -0.25 7.52
C GLN A 421 -10.12 0.93 7.74
N MET A 422 -10.29 2.07 7.09
CA MET A 422 -9.47 3.25 7.36
C MET A 422 -9.68 3.73 8.81
N LEU A 423 -10.92 3.67 9.31
CA LEU A 423 -11.23 3.93 10.71
C LEU A 423 -10.92 2.70 11.61
N LYS A 424 -11.03 1.49 11.08
CA LYS A 424 -10.76 0.23 11.80
C LYS A 424 -9.33 -0.29 11.60
N GLY A 425 -8.60 0.23 10.63
CA GLY A 425 -7.23 -0.20 10.28
C GLY A 425 -6.25 -0.04 11.43
N LYS A 426 -6.43 0.99 12.25
CA LYS A 426 -5.65 1.22 13.45
C LYS A 426 -5.70 0.04 14.43
N HIS A 427 -6.86 -0.66 14.53
CA HIS A 427 -7.03 -1.89 15.32
C HIS A 427 -6.25 -3.12 14.78
N LEU A 428 -5.74 -3.05 13.55
CA LEU A 428 -4.83 -4.06 13.02
C LEU A 428 -3.37 -3.69 13.24
N LEU A 429 -3.07 -2.40 13.39
CA LEU A 429 -1.70 -1.90 13.56
C LEU A 429 -1.26 -1.87 15.02
N PHE A 430 -2.17 -1.55 15.94
CA PHE A 430 -1.93 -1.48 17.38
C PHE A 430 -2.70 -2.56 18.11
N LYS A 431 -2.12 -3.06 19.20
CA LYS A 431 -2.82 -3.90 20.14
C LYS A 431 -3.84 -3.09 20.94
N ASP A 432 -3.43 -1.91 21.41
CA ASP A 432 -4.23 -1.00 22.21
C ASP A 432 -4.36 0.36 21.49
N PRO A 433 -5.21 0.46 20.44
CA PRO A 433 -5.26 1.64 19.55
C PRO A 433 -5.83 2.90 20.20
N ASP A 434 -6.59 2.76 21.29
CA ASP A 434 -7.30 3.87 21.95
C ASP A 434 -6.45 4.58 23.01
N LEU A 435 -5.26 4.08 23.31
CA LEU A 435 -4.34 4.74 24.21
C LEU A 435 -3.89 6.09 23.62
N PRO A 436 -3.83 7.17 24.42
CA PRO A 436 -3.41 8.49 23.95
C PRO A 436 -2.05 8.52 23.25
N GLU A 437 -1.09 7.72 23.75
CA GLU A 437 0.24 7.56 23.18
C GLU A 437 0.26 6.84 21.84
N ASN A 438 -0.81 6.14 21.47
CA ASN A 438 -0.97 5.44 20.20
C ASN A 438 -1.76 6.26 19.17
N ASN A 439 -1.94 7.58 19.40
CA ASN A 439 -2.61 8.44 18.45
C ASN A 439 -1.67 8.95 17.33
N TRP A 440 -1.05 8.00 16.62
CA TRP A 440 -0.15 8.25 15.50
C TRP A 440 -0.25 7.13 14.45
N LEU A 441 0.33 7.38 13.26
CA LEU A 441 0.46 6.37 12.21
C LEU A 441 1.85 6.43 11.58
N PRO A 442 2.38 5.28 11.10
CA PRO A 442 3.68 5.25 10.46
C PRO A 442 3.59 5.84 9.06
N ALA A 443 4.54 6.72 8.75
CA ALA A 443 4.62 7.43 7.49
C ALA A 443 6.08 7.56 7.01
N TYR A 444 6.27 7.84 5.72
CA TYR A 444 7.58 8.19 5.21
C TYR A 444 7.47 9.21 4.09
N LYS A 445 8.55 9.97 3.90
CA LYS A 445 8.69 10.97 2.84
C LYS A 445 9.38 10.35 1.66
N VAL A 446 8.90 10.65 0.46
CA VAL A 446 9.58 10.33 -0.80
C VAL A 446 9.75 11.60 -1.62
N TYR A 447 10.82 11.64 -2.37
CA TYR A 447 11.08 12.70 -3.32
C TYR A 447 11.10 12.11 -4.72
N GLY A 448 10.71 12.92 -5.70
CA GLY A 448 10.64 12.46 -7.08
C GLY A 448 10.58 13.60 -8.07
N GLU A 449 10.48 13.21 -9.31
CA GLU A 449 10.22 14.05 -10.48
C GLU A 449 9.15 13.39 -11.35
N GLY A 450 8.51 14.16 -12.22
CA GLY A 450 7.44 13.58 -13.03
C GLY A 450 6.98 14.45 -14.19
N ILE A 451 5.97 13.91 -14.85
CA ILE A 451 5.24 14.55 -15.93
C ILE A 451 3.78 14.58 -15.55
N PHE A 452 3.19 15.76 -15.47
CA PHE A 452 1.76 15.91 -15.29
C PHE A 452 1.14 16.36 -16.61
N PHE A 453 0.07 15.70 -17.01
CA PHE A 453 -0.67 16.09 -18.23
C PHE A 453 -2.16 15.89 -18.07
N THR A 454 -2.92 16.68 -18.82
CA THR A 454 -4.39 16.62 -18.83
C THR A 454 -4.90 16.30 -20.23
N ILE A 455 -5.98 15.53 -20.28
CA ILE A 455 -6.67 15.20 -21.52
C ILE A 455 -7.62 16.33 -21.89
N ASN A 456 -7.84 16.54 -23.19
CA ASN A 456 -8.83 17.48 -23.70
C ASN A 456 -10.23 17.08 -23.22
N PHE A 457 -10.75 17.86 -22.29
CA PHE A 457 -11.98 17.55 -21.56
C PHE A 457 -13.21 17.50 -22.46
N GLU A 458 -13.32 18.39 -23.43
CA GLU A 458 -14.46 18.43 -24.34
C GLU A 458 -14.48 17.22 -25.30
N ARG A 459 -13.30 16.80 -25.77
CA ARG A 459 -13.19 15.56 -26.57
C ARG A 459 -13.53 14.33 -25.72
N LEU A 460 -13.02 14.27 -24.50
CA LEU A 460 -13.31 13.16 -23.58
C LEU A 460 -14.80 13.07 -23.28
N LYS A 461 -15.43 14.19 -22.94
CA LYS A 461 -16.87 14.27 -22.66
C LYS A 461 -17.75 13.90 -23.86
N SER A 462 -17.31 14.28 -25.06
CA SER A 462 -17.99 13.91 -26.30
C SER A 462 -17.87 12.41 -26.60
N TRP A 463 -16.68 11.83 -26.38
CA TRP A 463 -16.43 10.40 -26.52
C TRP A 463 -17.23 9.58 -25.51
N GLU A 464 -17.27 9.98 -24.25
CA GLU A 464 -18.03 9.31 -23.20
C GLU A 464 -19.53 9.23 -23.50
N LYS A 465 -20.11 10.26 -24.16
CA LYS A 465 -21.52 10.32 -24.50
C LYS A 465 -21.91 9.45 -25.69
N ARG A 466 -20.96 8.88 -26.41
CA ARG A 466 -21.24 8.06 -27.59
C ARG A 466 -22.05 6.81 -27.18
N PRO A 467 -23.10 6.45 -27.94
CA PRO A 467 -23.97 5.31 -27.60
C PRO A 467 -23.24 3.97 -27.55
N ASP A 468 -22.25 3.76 -28.42
CA ASP A 468 -21.43 2.55 -28.45
C ASP A 468 -20.54 2.41 -27.19
N VAL A 469 -19.93 3.51 -26.73
CA VAL A 469 -19.16 3.57 -25.48
C VAL A 469 -20.06 3.29 -24.29
N GLN A 470 -21.22 3.95 -24.21
CA GLN A 470 -22.17 3.71 -23.12
C GLN A 470 -22.68 2.26 -23.11
N SER A 471 -22.99 1.69 -24.27
CA SER A 471 -23.40 0.28 -24.39
C SER A 471 -22.31 -0.68 -23.91
N TYR A 472 -21.04 -0.38 -24.20
CA TYR A 472 -19.91 -1.18 -23.75
C TYR A 472 -19.79 -1.18 -22.22
N PHE A 473 -19.87 -0.02 -21.60
CA PHE A 473 -19.79 0.12 -20.13
C PHE A 473 -21.00 -0.46 -19.40
N ASN A 474 -22.21 -0.33 -19.95
CA ASN A 474 -23.40 -0.97 -19.40
C ASN A 474 -23.27 -2.51 -19.35
N LYS A 475 -22.62 -3.12 -20.34
CA LYS A 475 -22.32 -4.55 -20.32
C LYS A 475 -21.32 -4.90 -19.21
N LEU A 476 -20.31 -4.08 -18.98
CA LEU A 476 -19.32 -4.25 -17.91
C LEU A 476 -19.99 -4.16 -16.53
N ILE A 477 -20.82 -3.13 -16.31
CA ILE A 477 -21.58 -2.94 -15.06
C ILE A 477 -22.50 -4.14 -14.80
N THR A 478 -23.33 -4.53 -15.78
CA THR A 478 -24.23 -5.67 -15.67
C THR A 478 -23.48 -6.97 -15.36
N ARG A 479 -22.29 -7.16 -15.95
CA ARG A 479 -21.44 -8.33 -15.69
C ARG A 479 -20.93 -8.33 -14.25
N THR A 480 -20.57 -7.17 -13.72
CA THR A 480 -20.08 -6.99 -12.35
C THR A 480 -21.18 -7.26 -11.34
N GLU A 481 -22.37 -6.73 -11.58
CA GLU A 481 -23.56 -6.94 -10.74
C GLU A 481 -24.00 -8.42 -10.70
N LYS A 482 -24.08 -9.07 -11.85
CA LYS A 482 -24.44 -10.51 -11.94
C LYS A 482 -23.48 -11.43 -11.17
N ARG A 483 -22.25 -11.00 -10.94
CA ARG A 483 -21.24 -11.75 -10.18
C ARG A 483 -21.21 -11.38 -8.70
N GLY A 484 -22.09 -10.50 -8.24
CA GLY A 484 -22.08 -10.02 -6.86
C GLY A 484 -20.80 -9.30 -6.46
N ILE A 485 -20.06 -8.72 -7.43
CA ILE A 485 -18.85 -7.98 -7.18
C ILE A 485 -19.26 -6.59 -6.73
N ASN A 486 -19.01 -6.30 -5.47
CA ASN A 486 -19.39 -5.03 -4.86
C ASN A 486 -18.33 -3.95 -5.16
N ILE A 487 -18.32 -3.42 -6.38
CA ILE A 487 -17.51 -2.27 -6.77
C ILE A 487 -18.38 -1.02 -6.81
N ASP A 488 -17.80 0.08 -6.39
CA ASP A 488 -18.42 1.38 -6.53
C ASP A 488 -18.63 1.71 -8.02
N VAL A 489 -19.88 1.86 -8.43
CA VAL A 489 -20.24 2.17 -9.82
C VAL A 489 -19.57 3.47 -10.29
N ASP A 490 -19.33 4.42 -9.39
CA ASP A 490 -18.62 5.67 -9.71
C ASP A 490 -17.17 5.46 -10.14
N VAL A 491 -16.57 4.32 -9.83
CA VAL A 491 -15.21 3.96 -10.29
C VAL A 491 -15.25 3.37 -11.70
N ILE A 492 -16.38 2.74 -12.10
CA ILE A 492 -16.57 2.14 -13.43
C ILE A 492 -17.09 3.20 -14.44
N LYS A 493 -16.36 4.29 -14.60
CA LYS A 493 -16.67 5.32 -15.62
C LYS A 493 -15.74 5.17 -16.83
N PRO A 494 -16.21 5.49 -18.07
CA PRO A 494 -15.38 5.40 -19.27
C PRO A 494 -14.05 6.11 -19.14
N ARG A 495 -14.03 7.34 -18.62
CA ARG A 495 -12.81 8.13 -18.41
C ARG A 495 -11.83 7.47 -17.46
N ASN A 496 -12.32 6.80 -16.41
CA ASN A 496 -11.46 6.18 -15.41
C ASN A 496 -10.68 5.02 -16.02
N VAL A 497 -11.37 4.14 -16.76
CA VAL A 497 -10.73 2.99 -17.42
C VAL A 497 -9.79 3.47 -18.55
N LEU A 498 -10.20 4.48 -19.31
CA LEU A 498 -9.40 5.06 -20.39
C LEU A 498 -8.08 5.67 -19.85
N LEU A 499 -8.17 6.59 -18.88
CA LEU A 499 -7.00 7.29 -18.35
C LEU A 499 -6.07 6.35 -17.57
N HIS A 500 -6.63 5.41 -16.83
CA HIS A 500 -5.86 4.39 -16.14
C HIS A 500 -5.09 3.50 -17.14
N THR A 501 -5.76 3.05 -18.21
CA THR A 501 -5.07 2.26 -19.25
C THR A 501 -4.02 3.09 -19.99
N LEU A 502 -4.31 4.35 -20.27
CA LEU A 502 -3.37 5.28 -20.91
C LEU A 502 -2.12 5.48 -20.05
N SER A 503 -2.27 5.68 -18.74
CA SER A 503 -1.13 5.84 -17.84
C SER A 503 -0.22 4.61 -17.87
N HIS A 504 -0.80 3.40 -17.87
CA HIS A 504 -0.04 2.15 -17.90
C HIS A 504 0.80 1.99 -19.16
N ILE A 505 0.21 2.19 -20.35
CA ILE A 505 0.98 2.05 -21.60
C ILE A 505 2.05 3.13 -21.76
N ILE A 506 1.82 4.35 -21.23
CA ILE A 506 2.83 5.41 -21.23
C ILE A 506 3.97 5.08 -20.24
N ILE A 507 3.67 4.56 -19.05
CA ILE A 507 4.68 4.13 -18.08
C ILE A 507 5.57 3.03 -18.67
N ASP A 508 5.00 2.04 -19.33
CA ASP A 508 5.77 0.97 -19.99
C ASP A 508 6.71 1.53 -21.07
N GLU A 509 6.24 2.45 -21.90
CA GLU A 509 7.08 3.07 -22.92
C GLU A 509 8.15 3.98 -22.32
N LEU A 510 7.83 4.73 -21.24
CA LEU A 510 8.81 5.55 -20.52
C LEU A 510 9.86 4.70 -19.82
N ALA A 511 9.48 3.57 -19.23
CA ALA A 511 10.43 2.64 -18.61
C ALA A 511 11.47 2.14 -19.62
N ILE A 512 11.03 1.80 -20.83
CA ILE A 512 11.92 1.37 -21.92
C ILE A 512 12.79 2.53 -22.41
N THR A 513 12.17 3.68 -22.68
CA THR A 513 12.86 4.83 -23.31
C THR A 513 13.87 5.48 -22.36
N CYS A 514 13.56 5.55 -21.04
CA CYS A 514 14.41 6.15 -20.02
C CYS A 514 15.35 5.14 -19.34
N GLY A 515 15.12 3.84 -19.51
CA GLY A 515 15.88 2.79 -18.82
C GLY A 515 15.56 2.67 -17.33
N TYR A 516 14.41 3.20 -16.88
CA TYR A 516 13.94 3.03 -15.51
C TYR A 516 13.36 1.62 -15.30
N ASN A 517 13.50 1.12 -14.07
CA ASN A 517 12.71 -0.04 -13.68
C ASN A 517 11.24 0.39 -13.54
N SER A 518 10.31 -0.38 -14.11
CA SER A 518 8.87 -0.10 -14.01
C SER A 518 8.37 0.02 -12.57
N THR A 519 9.03 -0.62 -11.60
CA THR A 519 8.71 -0.49 -10.17
C THR A 519 9.08 0.87 -9.56
N SER A 520 9.91 1.67 -10.24
CA SER A 520 10.33 2.99 -9.76
C SER A 520 9.47 4.14 -10.30
N ILE A 521 8.62 3.88 -11.30
CA ILE A 521 7.67 4.84 -11.85
C ILE A 521 6.28 4.53 -11.28
N ARG A 522 5.55 5.56 -10.92
CA ARG A 522 4.19 5.46 -10.38
C ARG A 522 3.24 6.35 -11.16
N GLU A 523 1.98 5.96 -11.15
CA GLU A 523 0.88 6.82 -11.59
C GLU A 523 0.18 7.48 -10.41
N ARG A 524 -0.46 8.62 -10.69
CA ARG A 524 -1.42 9.28 -9.82
C ARG A 524 -2.53 9.87 -10.67
N LEU A 525 -3.75 9.38 -10.46
CA LEU A 525 -4.89 9.68 -11.30
C LEU A 525 -5.77 10.77 -10.66
N TYR A 526 -6.20 11.73 -11.46
CA TYR A 526 -7.09 12.83 -11.09
C TYR A 526 -8.36 12.73 -11.93
N LEU A 527 -9.38 12.04 -11.40
CA LEU A 527 -10.55 11.54 -12.11
C LEU A 527 -11.84 12.02 -11.44
N ASN A 528 -12.07 13.32 -11.46
CA ASN A 528 -13.32 13.93 -11.00
C ASN A 528 -14.21 14.32 -12.18
N GLU A 529 -15.40 14.89 -11.91
CA GLU A 529 -16.33 15.32 -12.96
C GLU A 529 -15.73 16.38 -13.86
N ASP A 530 -14.91 17.29 -13.29
CA ASP A 530 -14.30 18.41 -14.00
C ASP A 530 -12.76 18.28 -14.09
N GLN A 531 -12.18 17.17 -13.65
CA GLN A 531 -10.74 16.95 -13.63
C GLN A 531 -10.38 15.65 -14.33
N CYS A 532 -9.50 15.72 -15.32
CA CYS A 532 -9.01 14.60 -16.10
C CYS A 532 -7.51 14.75 -16.33
N GLY A 533 -6.71 14.33 -15.35
CA GLY A 533 -5.26 14.44 -15.39
C GLY A 533 -4.55 13.20 -14.89
N ILE A 534 -3.32 13.05 -15.33
CA ILE A 534 -2.42 11.96 -14.95
C ILE A 534 -1.08 12.57 -14.56
N LEU A 535 -0.57 12.20 -13.40
CA LEU A 535 0.81 12.43 -13.01
C LEU A 535 1.55 11.09 -13.06
N ILE A 536 2.57 11.02 -13.91
CA ILE A 536 3.53 9.91 -13.94
C ILE A 536 4.80 10.42 -13.29
N TYR A 537 5.26 9.74 -12.24
CA TYR A 537 6.37 10.24 -11.44
C TYR A 537 7.25 9.12 -10.86
N THR A 538 8.50 9.45 -10.58
CA THR A 538 9.38 8.59 -9.79
C THR A 538 9.21 8.90 -8.32
N SER A 539 9.36 7.89 -7.47
CA SER A 539 9.30 8.03 -6.02
C SER A 539 10.44 7.22 -5.39
N SER A 540 11.49 7.91 -5.00
CA SER A 540 12.67 7.30 -4.39
C SER A 540 12.85 7.86 -2.97
N GLY A 541 13.04 6.95 -1.99
CA GLY A 541 12.91 7.29 -0.58
C GLY A 541 14.04 8.13 0.03
N ASP A 542 15.26 8.14 -0.52
CA ASP A 542 16.40 8.56 0.28
C ASP A 542 17.43 9.47 -0.43
N ILE A 543 17.25 9.86 -1.70
CA ILE A 543 18.29 10.62 -2.42
C ILE A 543 17.71 11.83 -3.13
N ASP A 544 18.01 13.01 -2.62
CA ASP A 544 17.84 14.28 -3.29
C ASP A 544 18.96 14.39 -4.35
N GLY A 545 18.64 14.22 -5.64
CA GLY A 545 19.62 14.67 -6.65
C GLY A 545 19.98 13.81 -7.87
N THR A 546 19.33 12.68 -8.14
CA THR A 546 19.61 11.88 -9.36
C THR A 546 18.48 11.93 -10.40
N TYR A 547 17.74 13.04 -10.44
CA TYR A 547 16.57 13.21 -11.29
C TYR A 547 16.90 14.01 -12.56
N GLY A 548 16.17 13.80 -13.61
CA GLY A 548 16.27 14.51 -14.88
C GLY A 548 15.84 13.69 -16.09
N GLY A 549 15.84 12.38 -15.97
CA GLY A 549 15.47 11.49 -17.06
C GLY A 549 14.00 11.58 -17.40
N LEU A 550 13.12 11.46 -16.39
CA LEU A 550 11.67 11.49 -16.60
C LEU A 550 11.18 12.91 -16.93
N VAL A 551 11.66 13.93 -16.25
CA VAL A 551 11.36 15.34 -16.53
C VAL A 551 11.72 15.73 -17.96
N ARG A 552 12.84 15.24 -18.50
CA ARG A 552 13.23 15.47 -19.90
C ARG A 552 12.18 14.95 -20.86
N MET A 553 11.58 13.79 -20.56
CA MET A 553 10.53 13.19 -21.39
C MET A 553 9.20 13.96 -21.35
N GLY A 554 9.04 14.88 -20.39
CA GLY A 554 7.90 15.80 -20.33
C GLY A 554 8.00 16.98 -21.29
N ARG A 555 9.11 17.17 -22.03
CA ARG A 555 9.19 18.17 -23.09
C ARG A 555 8.32 17.75 -24.26
N GLN A 556 7.68 18.73 -24.90
CA GLN A 556 6.77 18.50 -26.02
C GLN A 556 7.38 17.58 -27.10
N GLU A 557 8.63 17.86 -27.50
CA GLU A 557 9.36 17.11 -28.54
C GLU A 557 9.64 15.64 -28.17
N HIS A 558 9.53 15.26 -26.90
CA HIS A 558 9.72 13.89 -26.42
C HIS A 558 8.40 13.23 -26.01
N PHE A 559 7.51 13.97 -25.37
CA PHE A 559 6.26 13.45 -24.80
C PHE A 559 5.33 12.86 -25.88
N PHE A 560 5.01 13.63 -26.92
CA PHE A 560 4.10 13.16 -27.97
C PHE A 560 4.63 11.94 -28.73
N PRO A 561 5.91 11.86 -29.12
CA PRO A 561 6.47 10.63 -29.68
C PRO A 561 6.37 9.41 -28.76
N VAL A 562 6.52 9.58 -27.43
CA VAL A 562 6.32 8.48 -26.47
C VAL A 562 4.86 8.05 -26.46
N VAL A 563 3.92 8.97 -26.41
CA VAL A 563 2.48 8.66 -26.43
C VAL A 563 2.09 7.91 -27.71
N VAL A 564 2.55 8.37 -28.87
CA VAL A 564 2.29 7.69 -30.16
C VAL A 564 2.83 6.26 -30.14
N LYS A 565 4.07 6.06 -29.72
CA LYS A 565 4.66 4.72 -29.60
C LYS A 565 3.91 3.84 -28.62
N ALA A 566 3.49 4.38 -27.46
CA ALA A 566 2.72 3.64 -26.47
C ALA A 566 1.37 3.16 -27.03
N ILE A 567 0.65 4.03 -27.75
CA ILE A 567 -0.62 3.70 -28.41
C ILE A 567 -0.39 2.65 -29.52
N ASP A 568 0.63 2.81 -30.34
CA ASP A 568 0.94 1.85 -31.41
C ASP A 568 1.30 0.47 -30.85
N ARG A 569 2.07 0.40 -29.76
CA ARG A 569 2.35 -0.86 -29.07
C ARG A 569 1.10 -1.50 -28.48
N ALA A 570 0.16 -0.72 -27.99
CA ALA A 570 -1.10 -1.23 -27.45
C ALA A 570 -1.99 -1.91 -28.52
N ARG A 571 -1.73 -1.72 -29.84
CA ARG A 571 -2.53 -2.31 -30.92
C ARG A 571 -2.46 -3.81 -30.96
N TRP A 572 -1.42 -4.41 -30.43
CA TRP A 572 -1.29 -5.87 -30.37
C TRP A 572 -0.73 -6.35 -29.02
N CYS A 573 -1.01 -7.58 -28.71
CA CYS A 573 -0.51 -8.28 -27.53
C CYS A 573 -0.03 -9.68 -27.94
N SER A 574 1.07 -10.16 -27.36
CA SER A 574 1.56 -11.52 -27.63
C SER A 574 0.56 -12.62 -27.25
N SER A 575 -0.45 -12.29 -26.44
CA SER A 575 -1.54 -13.18 -26.05
C SER A 575 -2.81 -12.99 -26.92
N ASP A 576 -2.79 -12.16 -27.97
CA ASP A 576 -3.92 -12.04 -28.90
C ASP A 576 -4.02 -13.29 -29.81
N PRO A 577 -5.23 -13.69 -30.22
CA PRO A 577 -6.52 -13.04 -29.97
C PRO A 577 -7.13 -13.30 -28.59
N VAL A 578 -6.55 -14.18 -27.79
CA VAL A 578 -7.12 -14.59 -26.48
C VAL A 578 -7.32 -13.38 -25.55
N CYS A 579 -6.33 -12.50 -25.45
CA CYS A 579 -6.42 -11.32 -24.59
C CYS A 579 -7.58 -10.38 -25.00
N SER A 580 -7.71 -10.09 -26.29
CA SER A 580 -8.76 -9.19 -26.80
C SER A 580 -10.15 -9.82 -26.76
N GLU A 581 -10.30 -11.10 -27.11
CA GLU A 581 -11.60 -11.78 -27.13
C GLU A 581 -12.15 -12.08 -25.74
N ILE A 582 -11.31 -12.58 -24.83
CA ILE A 582 -11.71 -12.79 -23.43
C ILE A 582 -12.09 -11.45 -22.80
N GLY A 583 -11.32 -10.39 -23.04
CA GLY A 583 -11.62 -9.06 -22.55
C GLY A 583 -13.01 -8.60 -22.96
N ARG A 584 -13.37 -8.77 -24.24
CA ARG A 584 -14.69 -8.39 -24.78
C ARG A 584 -15.85 -9.26 -24.26
N SER A 585 -15.63 -10.56 -24.09
CA SER A 585 -16.69 -11.52 -23.75
C SER A 585 -16.93 -11.65 -22.25
N SER A 586 -15.94 -12.10 -21.51
CA SER A 586 -16.06 -12.46 -20.10
C SER A 586 -15.29 -11.57 -19.13
N GLY A 587 -14.37 -10.75 -19.65
CA GLY A 587 -13.38 -10.03 -18.86
C GLY A 587 -12.27 -10.93 -18.34
N GLN A 588 -11.18 -10.33 -17.90
CA GLN A 588 -10.02 -11.04 -17.37
C GLN A 588 -9.43 -10.32 -16.14
N GLY A 589 -8.37 -10.89 -15.57
CA GLY A 589 -7.76 -10.37 -14.34
C GLY A 589 -8.59 -10.69 -13.09
N VAL A 590 -8.29 -9.98 -12.02
CA VAL A 590 -8.98 -10.16 -10.74
C VAL A 590 -10.46 -9.80 -10.89
N ASN A 591 -11.33 -10.69 -10.46
CA ASN A 591 -12.77 -10.54 -10.57
C ASN A 591 -13.29 -10.32 -12.01
N ASN A 592 -12.48 -10.56 -13.04
CA ASN A 592 -12.78 -10.30 -14.47
C ASN A 592 -13.20 -8.85 -14.76
N LEU A 593 -12.57 -7.91 -14.08
CA LEU A 593 -12.86 -6.49 -14.21
C LEU A 593 -12.11 -5.81 -15.36
N ASN A 594 -11.05 -6.45 -15.85
CA ASN A 594 -10.30 -5.95 -16.98
C ASN A 594 -10.94 -6.38 -18.30
N GLY A 595 -10.86 -5.49 -19.29
CA GLY A 595 -11.12 -5.80 -20.67
C GLY A 595 -9.88 -6.42 -21.34
N ALA A 596 -9.48 -5.93 -22.52
CA ALA A 596 -8.28 -6.37 -23.23
C ALA A 596 -7.01 -5.86 -22.51
N ALA A 597 -6.64 -6.47 -21.40
CA ALA A 597 -5.45 -6.10 -20.61
C ALA A 597 -4.89 -7.31 -19.87
N CYS A 598 -3.60 -7.60 -20.04
CA CYS A 598 -2.91 -8.71 -19.41
C CYS A 598 -1.45 -8.36 -19.09
N HIS A 599 -0.70 -9.31 -18.50
CA HIS A 599 0.73 -9.14 -18.18
C HIS A 599 1.61 -8.80 -19.38
N SER A 600 1.19 -9.19 -20.58
CA SER A 600 1.99 -8.97 -21.79
C SER A 600 1.76 -7.59 -22.43
N CYS A 601 0.73 -6.86 -22.03
CA CYS A 601 0.37 -5.62 -22.72
C CYS A 601 0.07 -4.41 -21.83
N SER A 602 -0.40 -4.60 -20.59
CA SER A 602 -0.90 -3.45 -19.82
C SER A 602 -0.68 -3.52 -18.31
N TYR A 603 -0.29 -4.68 -17.74
CA TYR A 603 -0.12 -4.74 -16.28
C TYR A 603 1.23 -4.18 -15.87
N LEU A 604 1.21 -3.33 -14.88
CA LEU A 604 2.38 -2.80 -14.19
C LEU A 604 2.64 -3.56 -12.88
N PRO A 605 3.84 -3.40 -12.27
CA PRO A 605 4.03 -3.78 -10.88
C PRO A 605 2.98 -3.14 -9.98
N GLU A 606 2.45 -3.88 -9.01
CA GLU A 606 1.37 -3.39 -8.13
C GLU A 606 1.74 -2.13 -7.34
N THR A 607 3.03 -1.92 -7.08
CA THR A 607 3.55 -0.70 -6.43
C THR A 607 3.50 0.55 -7.32
N SER A 608 3.31 0.38 -8.62
CA SER A 608 3.27 1.44 -9.62
C SER A 608 1.85 1.90 -9.96
N CYS A 609 0.87 1.03 -9.70
CA CYS A 609 -0.54 1.25 -10.03
C CYS A 609 -1.37 1.61 -8.80
N GLU A 610 -2.18 2.68 -8.89
CA GLU A 610 -3.10 3.08 -7.80
C GLU A 610 -4.28 2.13 -7.60
N LEU A 611 -4.72 1.45 -8.66
CA LEU A 611 -5.91 0.59 -8.65
C LEU A 611 -5.57 -0.91 -8.70
N GLY A 612 -4.32 -1.30 -8.45
CA GLY A 612 -3.91 -2.71 -8.39
C GLY A 612 -4.18 -3.50 -9.68
N ASN A 613 -3.94 -2.88 -10.85
CA ASN A 613 -4.20 -3.46 -12.18
C ASN A 613 -5.67 -3.85 -12.43
N LEU A 614 -6.63 -3.18 -11.79
CA LEU A 614 -8.06 -3.36 -12.03
C LEU A 614 -8.59 -2.32 -13.01
N LEU A 615 -9.64 -2.65 -13.76
CA LEU A 615 -10.30 -1.70 -14.67
C LEU A 615 -9.35 -1.18 -15.79
N LEU A 616 -8.63 -2.07 -16.42
CA LEU A 616 -7.76 -1.80 -17.56
C LEU A 616 -8.39 -2.35 -18.84
N ASP A 617 -8.35 -1.58 -19.93
CA ASP A 617 -8.83 -2.01 -21.24
C ASP A 617 -8.23 -1.21 -22.40
N ARG A 618 -7.26 -1.80 -23.10
CA ARG A 618 -6.64 -1.18 -24.28
C ARG A 618 -7.60 -0.99 -25.46
N THR A 619 -8.72 -1.72 -25.51
CA THR A 619 -9.75 -1.53 -26.52
C THR A 619 -10.24 -0.08 -26.58
N LEU A 620 -10.37 0.57 -25.43
CA LEU A 620 -10.80 1.97 -25.32
C LEU A 620 -9.79 2.97 -25.88
N LEU A 621 -8.54 2.57 -26.07
CA LEU A 621 -7.50 3.40 -26.68
C LEU A 621 -7.46 3.24 -28.21
N ILE A 622 -7.56 2.00 -28.70
CA ILE A 622 -7.09 1.60 -30.04
C ILE A 622 -8.17 1.02 -30.97
N ASP A 623 -9.34 0.62 -30.44
CA ASP A 623 -10.38 0.00 -31.29
C ASP A 623 -10.90 0.99 -32.32
N PRO A 624 -11.01 0.62 -33.61
CA PRO A 624 -11.45 1.52 -34.68
C PRO A 624 -12.82 2.18 -34.42
N ASN A 625 -13.69 1.51 -33.65
CA ASN A 625 -15.03 2.03 -33.36
C ASN A 625 -15.11 2.65 -31.98
N LEU A 626 -14.56 1.99 -30.93
CA LEU A 626 -14.68 2.44 -29.53
C LEU A 626 -13.53 3.34 -29.10
N GLY A 627 -12.37 3.27 -29.74
CA GLY A 627 -11.15 3.93 -29.30
C GLY A 627 -11.28 5.44 -29.22
N PHE A 628 -10.64 6.00 -28.19
CA PHE A 628 -10.57 7.45 -27.97
C PHE A 628 -9.57 8.12 -28.93
N PHE A 629 -8.44 7.47 -29.22
CA PHE A 629 -7.36 8.00 -30.07
C PHE A 629 -7.53 7.65 -31.57
N ASN A 630 -8.75 7.59 -32.03
CA ASN A 630 -9.01 7.46 -33.46
C ASN A 630 -8.94 8.85 -34.13
N TYR A 631 -7.92 9.07 -34.99
CA TYR A 631 -7.66 10.28 -35.75
C TYR A 631 -7.30 9.95 -37.18
#